data_196ff90c348f0cba4549119e8cd7504e
#
_entry.id   196ff90c348f0cba4549119e8cd7504e
#
_cell.length_a   1.000
_cell.length_b   1.000
_cell.length_c   1.000
_cell.angle_alpha   90.00
_cell.angle_beta   90.00
_cell.angle_gamma   90.00
#
_symmetry.space_group_name_H-M   'P 1'
#
loop_
_entity.id
_entity.type
_entity.pdbx_description
1 polymer ?
#
loop_
_entity_poly.entity_id
_entity_poly.type
_entity_poly.pdbx_seq_one_letter_code
_entity_poly.pdbx_strand_id
1 'polypeptide(L)'
;MPVVNRIADMQDEVALWRRDLHAHPELMFDLPRTSALVAARLREFGCDEVVEGIGICGVVGVIRGRETGSGRVIGMRADMDALPIEEITGLPHASKTPGKMHACGHDGHTAMLLGAAKYLTETRNFDGVAVVIFQPAEEGGGGGREMVNDGMMDRFGVQEVYGMHNMLGLPVGQFAIRPGPIMAAADHFDIEVEGHGGHAARPHACIDTTLVAAQIIVAAQSLVARTVDPVESAVVSITSMHTGGDAYNVIPQTVALRGTVRTLSPAVQDHVEAKLHALVEHTARAFGARATLSYHRNYPVTINAAAQTGFAGDVAAQVAGEAGVRRDAPPLLGAEDFSFMLNARPGAFIFTGNGDTAGVHHPAYDFNDAAIPVGMSYWARLVETAMPAANGAKA
;
A
#
# COMPACT_ATOMS: atom_id res chain seq x y z
N MET A 1 -24.49 14.25 3.34
CA MET A 1 -23.89 12.90 3.36
C MET A 1 -24.59 12.08 4.42
N PRO A 2 -25.09 10.88 4.14
CA PRO A 2 -25.70 10.04 5.16
C PRO A 2 -24.65 9.30 5.99
N VAL A 3 -23.84 10.06 6.72
CA VAL A 3 -23.01 9.53 7.81
C VAL A 3 -23.95 8.90 8.83
N VAL A 4 -23.60 7.71 9.33
CA VAL A 4 -24.37 7.06 10.39
C VAL A 4 -24.37 7.95 11.64
N ASN A 5 -25.52 8.29 12.19
CA ASN A 5 -25.63 9.26 13.30
C ASN A 5 -24.70 8.91 14.47
N ARG A 6 -24.68 7.63 14.91
CA ARG A 6 -23.77 7.20 15.99
C ARG A 6 -22.29 7.42 15.65
N ILE A 7 -21.91 7.24 14.38
CA ILE A 7 -20.54 7.48 13.90
C ILE A 7 -20.21 8.98 13.92
N ALA A 8 -21.17 9.84 13.56
CA ALA A 8 -20.97 11.28 13.68
C ALA A 8 -20.71 11.72 15.13
N ASP A 9 -21.39 11.13 16.09
CA ASP A 9 -21.17 11.41 17.53
C ASP A 9 -19.77 10.97 18.02
N MET A 10 -19.12 10.03 17.33
CA MET A 10 -17.80 9.52 17.68
C MET A 10 -16.64 10.28 17.02
N GLN A 11 -16.93 11.22 16.12
CA GLN A 11 -15.90 11.89 15.29
C GLN A 11 -14.76 12.48 16.13
N ASP A 12 -15.11 13.26 17.16
CA ASP A 12 -14.09 13.95 17.98
C ASP A 12 -13.22 12.96 18.76
N GLU A 13 -13.84 11.90 19.30
CA GLU A 13 -13.12 10.83 20.01
C GLU A 13 -12.11 10.13 19.07
N VAL A 14 -12.55 9.76 17.88
CA VAL A 14 -11.71 9.03 16.90
C VAL A 14 -10.63 9.96 16.32
N ALA A 15 -10.92 11.23 16.13
CA ALA A 15 -9.91 12.22 15.73
C ALA A 15 -8.80 12.37 16.78
N LEU A 16 -9.13 12.27 18.08
CA LEU A 16 -8.11 12.26 19.14
C LEU A 16 -7.21 11.01 19.04
N TRP A 17 -7.77 9.85 18.71
CA TRP A 17 -6.95 8.64 18.52
C TRP A 17 -6.01 8.79 17.32
N ARG A 18 -6.50 9.33 16.18
CA ARG A 18 -5.68 9.60 15.00
C ARG A 18 -4.52 10.55 15.34
N ARG A 19 -4.81 11.65 16.04
CA ARG A 19 -3.80 12.63 16.43
C ARG A 19 -2.78 12.08 17.43
N ASP A 20 -3.19 11.16 18.29
CA ASP A 20 -2.28 10.48 19.20
C ASP A 20 -1.35 9.51 18.46
N LEU A 21 -1.85 8.76 17.47
CA LEU A 21 -1.04 7.95 16.57
C LEU A 21 -0.05 8.81 15.78
N HIS A 22 -0.52 9.92 15.21
CA HIS A 22 0.29 10.87 14.46
C HIS A 22 1.45 11.44 15.30
N ALA A 23 1.17 11.79 16.54
CA ALA A 23 2.17 12.31 17.46
C ALA A 23 3.24 11.29 17.89
N HIS A 24 3.01 10.00 17.70
CA HIS A 24 3.89 8.92 18.13
C HIS A 24 4.12 7.90 17.00
N PRO A 25 4.69 8.32 15.85
CA PRO A 25 4.87 7.45 14.69
C PRO A 25 5.93 6.39 14.94
N GLU A 26 5.64 5.18 14.50
CA GLU A 26 6.53 4.02 14.54
C GLU A 26 6.71 3.48 13.11
N LEU A 27 7.84 2.81 12.82
CA LEU A 27 8.23 2.46 11.46
C LEU A 27 8.17 0.96 11.22
N MET A 28 7.66 0.58 10.04
CA MET A 28 7.76 -0.78 9.51
C MET A 28 7.21 -1.84 10.48
N PHE A 29 8.06 -2.75 10.97
CA PHE A 29 7.71 -3.79 11.95
C PHE A 29 8.03 -3.41 13.41
N ASP A 30 8.59 -2.24 13.65
CA ASP A 30 8.87 -1.75 15.01
C ASP A 30 7.70 -0.86 15.49
N LEU A 31 6.57 -1.52 15.80
CA LEU A 31 5.30 -0.87 16.16
C LEU A 31 4.79 -1.26 17.56
N PRO A 32 5.62 -1.34 18.60
CA PRO A 32 5.20 -1.86 19.91
C PRO A 32 4.08 -1.05 20.55
N ARG A 33 4.10 0.29 20.41
CA ARG A 33 3.07 1.16 20.95
C ARG A 33 1.78 1.10 20.14
N THR A 34 1.88 1.22 18.82
CA THR A 34 0.74 1.26 17.91
C THR A 34 -0.04 -0.05 17.96
N SER A 35 0.65 -1.20 17.87
CA SER A 35 0.01 -2.52 17.98
C SER A 35 -0.66 -2.73 19.33
N ALA A 36 0.02 -2.36 20.44
CA ALA A 36 -0.55 -2.48 21.77
C ALA A 36 -1.79 -1.57 21.97
N LEU A 37 -1.76 -0.34 21.44
CA LEU A 37 -2.91 0.59 21.47
C LEU A 37 -4.09 0.00 20.70
N VAL A 38 -3.88 -0.47 19.48
CA VAL A 38 -4.92 -1.10 18.65
C VAL A 38 -5.53 -2.29 19.36
N ALA A 39 -4.70 -3.22 19.87
CA ALA A 39 -5.16 -4.41 20.57
C ALA A 39 -5.96 -4.07 21.84
N ALA A 40 -5.50 -3.07 22.62
CA ALA A 40 -6.19 -2.62 23.83
C ALA A 40 -7.57 -2.04 23.49
N ARG A 41 -7.68 -1.19 22.43
CA ARG A 41 -8.95 -0.62 21.98
C ARG A 41 -9.92 -1.70 21.51
N LEU A 42 -9.46 -2.66 20.71
CA LEU A 42 -10.33 -3.75 20.25
C LEU A 42 -10.89 -4.58 21.40
N ARG A 43 -10.07 -4.83 22.44
CA ARG A 43 -10.53 -5.51 23.67
C ARG A 43 -11.55 -4.65 24.45
N GLU A 44 -11.26 -3.36 24.61
CA GLU A 44 -12.16 -2.40 25.27
C GLU A 44 -13.52 -2.33 24.56
N PHE A 45 -13.55 -2.35 23.23
CA PHE A 45 -14.79 -2.35 22.45
C PHE A 45 -15.58 -3.66 22.55
N GLY A 46 -14.97 -4.74 23.04
CA GLY A 46 -15.61 -6.04 23.18
C GLY A 46 -15.60 -6.87 21.90
N CYS A 47 -14.52 -6.80 21.11
CA CYS A 47 -14.28 -7.78 20.04
C CYS A 47 -14.26 -9.20 20.62
N ASP A 48 -14.84 -10.16 19.91
CA ASP A 48 -14.96 -11.55 20.38
C ASP A 48 -13.61 -12.26 20.48
N GLU A 49 -12.63 -11.86 19.65
CA GLU A 49 -11.26 -12.32 19.66
C GLU A 49 -10.33 -11.18 19.24
N VAL A 50 -9.17 -11.05 19.87
CA VAL A 50 -8.11 -10.12 19.50
C VAL A 50 -6.78 -10.84 19.53
N VAL A 51 -6.12 -10.94 18.38
CA VAL A 51 -4.84 -11.65 18.21
C VAL A 51 -3.78 -10.65 17.79
N GLU A 52 -2.68 -10.64 18.52
CA GLU A 52 -1.48 -9.83 18.25
C GLU A 52 -0.38 -10.70 17.65
N GLY A 53 0.59 -10.06 16.98
CA GLY A 53 1.78 -10.73 16.45
C GLY A 53 1.59 -11.43 15.11
N ILE A 54 0.48 -11.22 14.40
CA ILE A 54 0.25 -11.73 13.05
C ILE A 54 1.13 -10.95 12.07
N GLY A 55 1.91 -11.64 11.25
CA GLY A 55 2.88 -10.97 10.36
C GLY A 55 3.85 -10.11 11.15
N ILE A 56 4.42 -10.67 12.23
CA ILE A 56 5.39 -10.10 13.17
C ILE A 56 4.74 -9.23 14.25
N CYS A 57 3.98 -8.18 13.92
CA CYS A 57 3.38 -7.25 14.89
C CYS A 57 1.98 -6.74 14.50
N GLY A 58 1.36 -7.33 13.49
CA GLY A 58 -0.01 -7.00 13.11
C GLY A 58 -1.03 -7.44 14.17
N VAL A 59 -2.19 -6.81 14.16
CA VAL A 59 -3.29 -7.08 15.09
C VAL A 59 -4.55 -7.41 14.31
N VAL A 60 -5.23 -8.49 14.71
CA VAL A 60 -6.50 -8.91 14.10
C VAL A 60 -7.58 -8.97 15.17
N GLY A 61 -8.70 -8.29 14.93
CA GLY A 61 -9.92 -8.35 15.75
C GLY A 61 -11.04 -9.09 15.03
N VAL A 62 -11.76 -9.93 15.76
CA VAL A 62 -12.93 -10.66 15.26
C VAL A 62 -14.19 -10.12 15.92
N ILE A 63 -15.19 -9.77 15.14
CA ILE A 63 -16.49 -9.28 15.62
C ILE A 63 -17.57 -10.16 15.01
N ARG A 64 -18.30 -10.89 15.86
CA ARG A 64 -19.47 -11.68 15.45
C ARG A 64 -20.71 -10.82 15.46
N GLY A 65 -21.52 -10.94 14.42
CA GLY A 65 -22.83 -10.31 14.34
C GLY A 65 -23.81 -10.87 15.37
N ARG A 66 -25.03 -10.35 15.39
CA ARG A 66 -26.12 -10.93 16.21
C ARG A 66 -26.40 -12.37 15.84
N GLU A 67 -26.22 -12.68 14.57
CA GLU A 67 -26.35 -14.00 13.99
C GLU A 67 -25.07 -14.32 13.21
N THR A 68 -24.79 -15.59 13.03
CA THR A 68 -23.66 -16.07 12.24
C THR A 68 -24.07 -17.19 11.29
N GLY A 69 -25.38 -17.29 11.04
CA GLY A 69 -26.00 -18.35 10.24
C GLY A 69 -25.66 -18.27 8.75
N SER A 70 -25.32 -17.08 8.25
CA SER A 70 -24.88 -16.90 6.86
C SER A 70 -23.55 -17.59 6.55
N GLY A 71 -22.71 -17.84 7.56
CA GLY A 71 -21.35 -18.36 7.40
C GLY A 71 -20.42 -17.42 6.66
N ARG A 72 -20.80 -16.14 6.43
CA ARG A 72 -19.98 -15.16 5.74
C ARG A 72 -18.94 -14.53 6.67
N VAL A 73 -17.71 -14.37 6.14
CA VAL A 73 -16.59 -13.74 6.85
C VAL A 73 -15.93 -12.71 5.93
N ILE A 74 -15.89 -11.45 6.36
CA ILE A 74 -15.34 -10.33 5.60
C ILE A 74 -14.19 -9.71 6.37
N GLY A 75 -13.03 -9.56 5.69
CA GLY A 75 -11.87 -8.83 6.19
C GLY A 75 -11.87 -7.36 5.77
N MET A 76 -11.50 -6.47 6.69
CA MET A 76 -11.27 -5.05 6.46
C MET A 76 -9.87 -4.70 6.94
N ARG A 77 -9.06 -4.03 6.12
CA ARG A 77 -7.65 -3.74 6.41
C ARG A 77 -7.39 -2.25 6.56
N ALA A 78 -6.61 -1.92 7.57
CA ALA A 78 -5.89 -0.65 7.69
C ALA A 78 -4.41 -0.94 7.96
N ASP A 79 -3.53 -0.14 7.36
CA ASP A 79 -2.10 -0.08 7.64
C ASP A 79 -1.82 0.76 8.89
N MET A 80 -0.65 0.54 9.54
CA MET A 80 -0.34 1.18 10.83
C MET A 80 0.99 1.93 10.86
N ASP A 81 1.91 1.65 9.94
CA ASP A 81 3.28 2.16 9.99
C ASP A 81 3.41 3.59 9.44
N ALA A 82 4.48 4.25 9.86
CA ALA A 82 4.87 5.60 9.47
C ALA A 82 6.14 5.57 8.61
N LEU A 83 6.58 6.76 8.19
CA LEU A 83 7.73 7.00 7.32
C LEU A 83 8.89 7.67 8.06
N PRO A 84 10.16 7.42 7.63
CA PRO A 84 11.34 8.09 8.15
C PRO A 84 11.49 9.50 7.56
N ILE A 85 10.55 10.39 7.90
CA ILE A 85 10.46 11.77 7.41
C ILE A 85 10.44 12.73 8.60
N GLU A 86 11.21 13.81 8.52
CA GLU A 86 11.12 14.91 9.50
C GLU A 86 9.92 15.79 9.19
N GLU A 87 9.00 15.89 10.12
CA GLU A 87 7.77 16.66 9.96
C GLU A 87 8.00 18.16 10.10
N ILE A 88 7.36 18.95 9.21
CA ILE A 88 7.43 20.42 9.22
C ILE A 88 6.05 21.10 9.32
N THR A 89 5.00 20.38 9.67
CA THR A 89 3.62 20.92 9.71
C THR A 89 3.42 21.98 10.78
N GLY A 90 4.10 21.87 11.92
CA GLY A 90 3.91 22.74 13.08
C GLY A 90 2.53 22.61 13.75
N LEU A 91 1.79 21.54 13.46
CA LEU A 91 0.47 21.28 14.03
C LEU A 91 0.55 20.91 15.52
N PRO A 92 -0.52 21.12 16.31
CA PRO A 92 -0.53 20.76 17.73
C PRO A 92 -0.31 19.25 17.97
N HIS A 93 -0.62 18.42 17.00
CA HIS A 93 -0.45 16.97 17.03
C HIS A 93 0.74 16.48 16.19
N ALA A 94 1.63 17.38 15.79
CA ALA A 94 2.84 17.00 15.06
C ALA A 94 3.63 15.92 15.79
N SER A 95 4.39 15.16 15.02
CA SER A 95 5.24 14.07 15.52
C SER A 95 6.13 14.54 16.68
N LYS A 96 6.16 13.77 17.75
CA LYS A 96 7.08 13.94 18.90
C LYS A 96 8.35 13.10 18.76
N THR A 97 8.48 12.38 17.67
CA THR A 97 9.62 11.51 17.37
C THR A 97 10.39 12.09 16.18
N PRO A 98 11.52 12.77 16.39
CA PRO A 98 12.31 13.36 15.31
C PRO A 98 12.63 12.33 14.22
N GLY A 99 12.53 12.74 12.96
CA GLY A 99 12.81 11.90 11.80
C GLY A 99 11.75 10.85 11.50
N LYS A 100 10.58 10.88 12.17
CA LYS A 100 9.47 9.95 11.87
C LYS A 100 8.16 10.73 11.75
N MET A 101 7.31 10.36 10.78
CA MET A 101 6.03 11.03 10.52
C MET A 101 5.04 10.11 9.85
N HIS A 102 3.77 10.17 10.22
CA HIS A 102 2.68 9.62 9.40
C HIS A 102 2.41 10.51 8.18
N ALA A 103 3.20 10.35 7.14
CA ALA A 103 3.09 11.16 5.92
C ALA A 103 2.33 10.44 4.78
N CYS A 104 1.69 9.29 5.06
CA CYS A 104 0.82 8.59 4.12
C CYS A 104 -0.64 8.48 4.59
N GLY A 105 -0.92 8.81 5.87
CA GLY A 105 -2.27 8.80 6.43
C GLY A 105 -2.68 7.50 7.10
N HIS A 106 -1.73 6.61 7.39
CA HIS A 106 -2.00 5.32 8.06
C HIS A 106 -2.55 5.49 9.49
N ASP A 107 -2.21 6.59 10.17
CA ASP A 107 -2.86 7.02 11.41
C ASP A 107 -4.37 7.25 11.23
N GLY A 108 -4.78 7.86 10.11
CA GLY A 108 -6.17 8.05 9.73
C GLY A 108 -6.86 6.73 9.37
N HIS A 109 -6.20 5.87 8.60
CA HIS A 109 -6.74 4.56 8.22
C HIS A 109 -6.97 3.68 9.46
N THR A 110 -5.97 3.60 10.34
CA THR A 110 -6.06 2.90 11.63
C THR A 110 -7.21 3.44 12.48
N ALA A 111 -7.31 4.77 12.62
CA ALA A 111 -8.38 5.39 13.42
C ALA A 111 -9.77 5.14 12.83
N MET A 112 -9.94 5.24 11.50
CA MET A 112 -11.22 4.95 10.85
C MET A 112 -11.66 3.51 11.06
N LEU A 113 -10.75 2.53 10.95
CA LEU A 113 -11.09 1.12 11.16
C LEU A 113 -11.35 0.80 12.63
N LEU A 114 -10.62 1.41 13.58
CA LEU A 114 -10.91 1.32 15.01
C LEU A 114 -12.31 1.88 15.35
N GLY A 115 -12.63 3.05 14.81
CA GLY A 115 -13.95 3.66 15.01
C GLY A 115 -15.10 2.81 14.44
N ALA A 116 -14.89 2.21 13.26
CA ALA A 116 -15.84 1.26 12.68
C ALA A 116 -15.96 -0.01 13.53
N ALA A 117 -14.86 -0.55 14.06
CA ALA A 117 -14.88 -1.69 14.96
C ALA A 117 -15.69 -1.42 16.23
N LYS A 118 -15.52 -0.22 16.84
CA LYS A 118 -16.32 0.21 18.00
C LYS A 118 -17.81 0.23 17.66
N TYR A 119 -18.20 0.84 16.53
CA TYR A 119 -19.59 0.85 16.08
C TYR A 119 -20.15 -0.55 15.85
N LEU A 120 -19.37 -1.42 15.17
CA LEU A 120 -19.81 -2.78 14.85
C LEU A 120 -19.95 -3.65 16.11
N THR A 121 -19.12 -3.48 17.13
CA THR A 121 -19.24 -4.19 18.40
C THR A 121 -20.41 -3.69 19.23
N GLU A 122 -20.72 -2.37 19.22
CA GLU A 122 -21.88 -1.79 19.90
C GLU A 122 -23.22 -2.28 19.30
N THR A 123 -23.28 -2.39 17.97
CA THR A 123 -24.54 -2.67 17.25
C THR A 123 -24.74 -4.15 16.92
N ARG A 124 -23.68 -4.81 16.48
CA ARG A 124 -23.67 -6.19 15.94
C ARG A 124 -24.79 -6.46 14.93
N ASN A 125 -25.20 -5.43 14.17
CA ASN A 125 -26.37 -5.45 13.30
C ASN A 125 -26.04 -6.11 11.93
N PHE A 126 -25.54 -7.34 11.97
CA PHE A 126 -25.21 -8.14 10.78
C PHE A 126 -25.27 -9.64 11.10
N ASP A 127 -25.36 -10.49 10.03
CA ASP A 127 -25.35 -11.95 10.12
C ASP A 127 -24.05 -12.50 9.49
N GLY A 128 -23.06 -12.78 10.32
CA GLY A 128 -21.74 -13.28 9.91
C GLY A 128 -20.62 -12.80 10.81
N VAL A 129 -19.40 -12.71 10.27
CA VAL A 129 -18.19 -12.33 11.01
C VAL A 129 -17.48 -11.20 10.27
N ALA A 130 -17.20 -10.11 10.97
CA ALA A 130 -16.30 -9.04 10.52
C ALA A 130 -14.92 -9.23 11.13
N VAL A 131 -13.88 -9.28 10.29
CA VAL A 131 -12.47 -9.38 10.69
C VAL A 131 -11.79 -8.06 10.41
N VAL A 132 -11.36 -7.35 11.45
CA VAL A 132 -10.61 -6.10 11.32
C VAL A 132 -9.13 -6.39 11.40
N ILE A 133 -8.39 -5.99 10.38
CA ILE A 133 -6.99 -6.34 10.14
C ILE A 133 -6.17 -5.06 10.21
N PHE A 134 -5.30 -4.96 11.21
CA PHE A 134 -4.37 -3.84 11.38
C PHE A 134 -2.98 -4.31 11.01
N GLN A 135 -2.51 -3.85 9.86
CA GLN A 135 -1.33 -4.36 9.19
C GLN A 135 -0.11 -3.48 9.44
N PRO A 136 1.07 -4.05 9.79
CA PRO A 136 2.33 -3.33 9.88
C PRO A 136 3.00 -3.19 8.51
N ALA A 137 4.03 -2.37 8.41
CA ALA A 137 5.08 -2.37 7.40
C ALA A 137 4.59 -2.34 5.94
N GLU A 138 3.58 -1.51 5.63
CA GLU A 138 3.15 -1.27 4.26
C GLU A 138 4.27 -0.55 3.46
N GLU A 139 4.96 0.40 4.07
CA GLU A 139 5.97 1.28 3.48
C GLU A 139 7.29 0.55 3.15
N GLY A 140 7.21 -0.52 2.36
CA GLY A 140 8.35 -1.29 1.84
C GLY A 140 8.69 -2.58 2.57
N GLY A 141 8.08 -2.87 3.74
CA GLY A 141 8.33 -4.10 4.50
C GLY A 141 7.55 -5.31 4.04
N GLY A 142 6.41 -5.11 3.36
CA GLY A 142 5.55 -6.19 2.91
C GLY A 142 4.80 -6.87 4.06
N GLY A 143 4.31 -6.08 5.03
CA GLY A 143 3.54 -6.61 6.17
C GLY A 143 2.30 -7.37 5.76
N GLY A 144 1.63 -6.95 4.66
CA GLY A 144 0.54 -7.70 4.05
C GLY A 144 0.95 -9.10 3.61
N ARG A 145 2.15 -9.25 3.01
CA ARG A 145 2.74 -10.54 2.66
C ARG A 145 2.98 -11.40 3.91
N GLU A 146 3.60 -10.82 4.94
CA GLU A 146 3.92 -11.56 6.17
C GLU A 146 2.64 -12.02 6.88
N MET A 147 1.59 -11.20 6.94
CA MET A 147 0.30 -11.61 7.52
C MET A 147 -0.38 -12.73 6.73
N VAL A 148 -0.30 -12.70 5.39
CA VAL A 148 -0.82 -13.78 4.53
C VAL A 148 -0.01 -15.07 4.72
N ASN A 149 1.33 -14.96 4.77
CA ASN A 149 2.23 -16.10 4.99
C ASN A 149 2.02 -16.76 6.37
N ASP A 150 1.66 -15.98 7.40
CA ASP A 150 1.25 -16.50 8.72
C ASP A 150 -0.10 -17.24 8.69
N GLY A 151 -0.74 -17.33 7.51
CA GLY A 151 -2.01 -18.03 7.34
C GLY A 151 -3.23 -17.25 7.87
N MET A 152 -3.13 -15.93 8.03
CA MET A 152 -4.19 -15.09 8.59
C MET A 152 -5.54 -15.29 7.89
N MET A 153 -5.55 -15.35 6.54
CA MET A 153 -6.79 -15.50 5.77
C MET A 153 -7.53 -16.80 6.12
N ASP A 154 -6.81 -17.92 6.25
CA ASP A 154 -7.39 -19.22 6.56
C ASP A 154 -7.74 -19.32 8.06
N ARG A 155 -6.87 -18.83 8.94
CA ARG A 155 -7.06 -18.85 10.39
C ARG A 155 -8.36 -18.18 10.82
N PHE A 156 -8.68 -17.03 10.23
CA PHE A 156 -9.90 -16.28 10.53
C PHE A 156 -11.04 -16.55 9.55
N GLY A 157 -10.85 -17.46 8.59
CA GLY A 157 -11.86 -17.86 7.60
C GLY A 157 -12.27 -16.73 6.66
N VAL A 158 -11.41 -15.73 6.42
CA VAL A 158 -11.70 -14.58 5.57
C VAL A 158 -12.01 -15.06 4.14
N GLN A 159 -13.17 -14.70 3.61
CA GLN A 159 -13.64 -15.08 2.28
C GLN A 159 -13.48 -13.97 1.26
N GLU A 160 -13.66 -12.72 1.70
CA GLU A 160 -13.47 -11.50 0.92
C GLU A 160 -12.71 -10.47 1.77
N VAL A 161 -11.86 -9.65 1.14
CA VAL A 161 -11.06 -8.65 1.84
C VAL A 161 -11.15 -7.28 1.18
N TYR A 162 -11.25 -6.23 2.01
CA TYR A 162 -11.38 -4.85 1.55
C TYR A 162 -10.35 -3.96 2.21
N GLY A 163 -9.73 -3.08 1.41
CA GLY A 163 -8.78 -2.05 1.84
C GLY A 163 -9.26 -0.66 1.42
N MET A 164 -8.86 0.36 2.18
CA MET A 164 -9.16 1.76 1.87
C MET A 164 -7.94 2.63 2.15
N HIS A 165 -7.66 3.56 1.23
CA HIS A 165 -6.60 4.54 1.40
C HIS A 165 -7.10 5.95 1.16
N ASN A 166 -6.58 6.94 1.85
CA ASN A 166 -6.87 8.33 1.59
C ASN A 166 -6.31 8.78 0.23
N MET A 167 -6.97 9.72 -0.43
CA MET A 167 -6.56 10.24 -1.73
C MET A 167 -6.60 11.77 -1.75
N LEU A 168 -5.47 12.37 -2.09
CA LEU A 168 -5.34 13.81 -2.28
C LEU A 168 -6.03 14.28 -3.57
N GLY A 169 -6.52 15.52 -3.55
CA GLY A 169 -7.22 16.09 -4.69
C GLY A 169 -8.61 15.50 -4.92
N LEU A 170 -8.99 14.45 -4.18
CA LEU A 170 -10.35 13.96 -4.11
C LEU A 170 -11.04 14.66 -2.92
N PRO A 171 -12.16 15.37 -3.11
CA PRO A 171 -12.86 16.04 -2.02
C PRO A 171 -13.27 15.09 -0.89
N VAL A 172 -13.19 15.56 0.35
CA VAL A 172 -13.69 14.81 1.52
C VAL A 172 -15.15 14.43 1.30
N GLY A 173 -15.50 13.18 1.59
CA GLY A 173 -16.82 12.63 1.37
C GLY A 173 -17.04 12.03 -0.02
N GLN A 174 -16.03 12.00 -0.85
CA GLN A 174 -16.06 11.29 -2.13
C GLN A 174 -15.17 10.06 -2.09
N PHE A 175 -15.44 9.12 -3.02
CA PHE A 175 -14.68 7.89 -3.18
C PHE A 175 -14.26 7.70 -4.64
N ALA A 176 -13.16 6.96 -4.84
CA ALA A 176 -12.68 6.58 -6.16
C ALA A 176 -12.29 5.09 -6.17
N ILE A 177 -12.75 4.36 -7.17
CA ILE A 177 -12.51 2.92 -7.32
C ILE A 177 -12.51 2.54 -8.79
N ARG A 178 -11.93 1.40 -9.14
CA ARG A 178 -12.02 0.79 -10.47
C ARG A 178 -11.90 -0.72 -10.38
N PRO A 179 -12.51 -1.50 -11.26
CA PRO A 179 -12.21 -2.93 -11.42
C PRO A 179 -10.86 -3.13 -12.12
N GLY A 180 -10.21 -4.25 -11.83
CA GLY A 180 -8.90 -4.56 -12.38
C GLY A 180 -7.76 -3.81 -11.70
N PRO A 181 -6.63 -3.57 -12.38
CA PRO A 181 -5.46 -2.93 -11.80
C PRO A 181 -5.77 -1.51 -11.30
N ILE A 182 -5.55 -1.24 -10.01
CA ILE A 182 -5.74 0.07 -9.37
C ILE A 182 -4.42 0.70 -8.94
N MET A 183 -3.45 -0.11 -8.49
CA MET A 183 -2.08 0.33 -8.19
C MET A 183 -1.06 -0.65 -8.78
N ALA A 184 0.15 -0.14 -9.07
CA ALA A 184 1.17 -0.88 -9.81
C ALA A 184 1.89 -1.92 -8.94
N ALA A 185 2.49 -2.91 -9.61
CA ALA A 185 3.57 -3.68 -9.03
C ALA A 185 4.80 -2.78 -8.79
N ALA A 186 5.57 -3.09 -7.75
CA ALA A 186 6.83 -2.42 -7.46
C ALA A 186 7.95 -3.43 -7.37
N ASP A 187 8.90 -3.34 -8.30
CA ASP A 187 10.10 -4.15 -8.29
C ASP A 187 11.35 -3.27 -8.18
N HIS A 188 12.42 -3.87 -7.67
CA HIS A 188 13.74 -3.27 -7.59
C HIS A 188 14.75 -4.12 -8.32
N PHE A 189 15.81 -3.51 -8.78
CA PHE A 189 16.90 -4.26 -9.36
C PHE A 189 18.27 -3.60 -9.09
N ASP A 190 19.28 -4.46 -8.97
CA ASP A 190 20.67 -4.09 -8.89
C ASP A 190 21.41 -4.68 -10.10
N ILE A 191 22.27 -3.89 -10.72
CA ILE A 191 23.13 -4.32 -11.81
C ILE A 191 24.60 -4.09 -11.38
N GLU A 192 25.41 -5.12 -11.47
CA GLU A 192 26.85 -5.02 -11.32
C GLU A 192 27.50 -5.23 -12.68
N VAL A 193 28.26 -4.22 -13.13
CA VAL A 193 29.06 -4.25 -14.36
C VAL A 193 30.51 -4.47 -13.99
N GLU A 194 31.11 -5.52 -14.49
CA GLU A 194 32.52 -5.89 -14.30
C GLU A 194 33.29 -5.85 -15.61
N GLY A 195 34.44 -5.19 -15.60
CA GLY A 195 35.31 -5.07 -16.77
C GLY A 195 36.77 -5.24 -16.39
N HIS A 196 37.62 -4.40 -16.96
CA HIS A 196 39.05 -4.38 -16.66
C HIS A 196 39.49 -2.93 -16.43
N GLY A 197 39.59 -2.54 -15.17
CA GLY A 197 39.99 -1.20 -14.77
C GLY A 197 41.47 -0.89 -15.06
N GLY A 198 41.83 0.39 -15.03
CA GLY A 198 43.20 0.80 -15.26
C GLY A 198 43.41 2.30 -15.40
N HIS A 199 44.55 2.69 -15.96
CA HIS A 199 44.91 4.10 -16.13
C HIS A 199 44.05 4.74 -17.24
N ALA A 200 43.34 5.82 -16.97
CA ALA A 200 42.43 6.47 -17.92
C ALA A 200 43.12 6.98 -19.21
N ALA A 201 44.42 7.26 -19.17
CA ALA A 201 45.20 7.60 -20.37
C ALA A 201 45.56 6.40 -21.26
N ARG A 202 45.21 5.18 -20.84
CA ARG A 202 45.46 3.93 -21.60
C ARG A 202 44.17 3.11 -21.78
N PRO A 203 43.08 3.71 -22.33
CA PRO A 203 41.77 3.05 -22.41
C PRO A 203 41.80 1.77 -23.28
N HIS A 204 42.69 1.69 -24.25
CA HIS A 204 42.89 0.51 -25.10
C HIS A 204 43.39 -0.74 -24.35
N ALA A 205 43.90 -0.57 -23.13
CA ALA A 205 44.33 -1.68 -22.25
C ALA A 205 43.24 -1.99 -21.18
N CYS A 206 42.06 -1.39 -21.25
CA CYS A 206 41.01 -1.53 -20.29
C CYS A 206 39.69 -2.00 -20.96
N ILE A 207 38.75 -2.43 -20.14
CA ILE A 207 37.32 -2.53 -20.48
C ILE A 207 36.61 -1.50 -19.61
N ASP A 208 36.17 -0.38 -20.21
CA ASP A 208 35.63 0.77 -19.48
C ASP A 208 34.21 0.49 -19.00
N THR A 209 34.11 0.12 -17.73
CA THR A 209 32.83 -0.20 -17.07
C THR A 209 31.89 1.00 -16.97
N THR A 210 32.41 2.24 -16.92
CA THR A 210 31.61 3.46 -16.89
C THR A 210 30.89 3.65 -18.22
N LEU A 211 31.62 3.43 -19.34
CA LEU A 211 31.00 3.48 -20.68
C LEU A 211 29.94 2.39 -20.84
N VAL A 212 30.25 1.15 -20.41
CA VAL A 212 29.32 0.03 -20.49
C VAL A 212 28.03 0.31 -19.67
N ALA A 213 28.16 0.81 -18.44
CA ALA A 213 27.03 1.19 -17.59
C ALA A 213 26.16 2.29 -18.25
N ALA A 214 26.79 3.30 -18.86
CA ALA A 214 26.07 4.33 -19.60
C ALA A 214 25.28 3.74 -20.79
N GLN A 215 25.86 2.79 -21.53
CA GLN A 215 25.15 2.10 -22.63
C GLN A 215 23.97 1.27 -22.12
N ILE A 216 24.10 0.58 -21.00
CA ILE A 216 23.00 -0.15 -20.36
C ILE A 216 21.87 0.82 -19.98
N ILE A 217 22.19 1.99 -19.37
CA ILE A 217 21.19 3.00 -19.00
C ILE A 217 20.43 3.49 -20.24
N VAL A 218 21.13 3.83 -21.31
CA VAL A 218 20.52 4.31 -22.57
C VAL A 218 19.68 3.20 -23.21
N ALA A 219 20.22 1.98 -23.33
CA ALA A 219 19.53 0.86 -23.94
C ALA A 219 18.24 0.49 -23.17
N ALA A 220 18.26 0.56 -21.83
CA ALA A 220 17.12 0.27 -20.97
C ALA A 220 15.88 1.14 -21.29
N GLN A 221 16.08 2.37 -21.80
CA GLN A 221 14.96 3.24 -22.23
C GLN A 221 14.17 2.63 -23.39
N SER A 222 14.77 1.77 -24.21
CA SER A 222 14.09 1.10 -25.32
C SER A 222 13.13 0.01 -24.85
N LEU A 223 13.25 -0.52 -23.64
CA LEU A 223 12.40 -1.60 -23.13
C LEU A 223 10.94 -1.18 -23.15
N VAL A 224 10.59 -0.11 -22.46
CA VAL A 224 9.23 0.41 -22.46
C VAL A 224 8.83 0.94 -23.83
N ALA A 225 9.68 1.79 -24.42
CA ALA A 225 9.35 2.50 -25.65
C ALA A 225 9.18 1.61 -26.91
N ARG A 226 9.77 0.38 -26.92
CA ARG A 226 9.85 -0.46 -28.14
C ARG A 226 9.42 -1.91 -27.90
N THR A 227 9.19 -2.36 -26.67
CA THR A 227 8.89 -3.76 -26.41
C THR A 227 7.63 -3.99 -25.59
N VAL A 228 7.13 -2.98 -24.89
CA VAL A 228 5.83 -2.99 -24.22
C VAL A 228 4.77 -2.46 -25.18
N ASP A 229 3.58 -3.06 -25.18
CA ASP A 229 2.44 -2.58 -25.98
C ASP A 229 2.13 -1.14 -25.57
N PRO A 230 1.96 -0.19 -26.51
CA PRO A 230 1.68 1.23 -26.21
C PRO A 230 0.42 1.48 -25.37
N VAL A 231 -0.52 0.54 -25.33
CA VAL A 231 -1.73 0.65 -24.48
C VAL A 231 -1.51 0.12 -23.06
N GLU A 232 -0.38 -0.54 -22.80
CA GLU A 232 0.03 -1.01 -21.49
C GLU A 232 0.93 0.00 -20.80
N SER A 233 0.93 0.02 -19.47
CA SER A 233 1.75 0.93 -18.68
C SER A 233 2.92 0.22 -18.03
N ALA A 234 4.13 0.75 -18.26
CA ALA A 234 5.34 0.31 -17.56
C ALA A 234 6.29 1.48 -17.33
N VAL A 235 7.04 1.44 -16.24
CA VAL A 235 8.15 2.35 -15.94
C VAL A 235 9.38 1.52 -15.62
N VAL A 236 10.52 1.86 -16.24
CA VAL A 236 11.84 1.33 -15.89
C VAL A 236 12.75 2.53 -15.63
N SER A 237 13.18 2.70 -14.39
CA SER A 237 14.04 3.82 -13.98
C SER A 237 15.32 3.30 -13.34
N ILE A 238 16.47 3.69 -13.90
CA ILE A 238 17.77 3.51 -13.24
C ILE A 238 18.06 4.80 -12.48
N THR A 239 18.14 4.71 -11.16
CA THR A 239 18.11 5.86 -10.25
C THR A 239 19.45 6.12 -9.57
N SER A 240 20.41 5.22 -9.72
CA SER A 240 21.71 5.31 -9.04
C SER A 240 22.80 4.66 -9.89
N MET A 241 23.99 5.28 -9.89
CA MET A 241 25.21 4.76 -10.50
C MET A 241 26.41 5.06 -9.59
N HIS A 242 27.17 4.03 -9.22
CA HIS A 242 28.33 4.13 -8.35
C HIS A 242 29.53 3.42 -8.95
N THR A 243 30.66 4.13 -9.03
CA THR A 243 31.95 3.62 -9.62
C THR A 243 32.90 3.12 -8.56
N GLY A 244 32.65 3.33 -7.29
CA GLY A 244 33.50 2.92 -6.18
C GLY A 244 34.74 3.78 -5.94
N GLY A 245 34.94 4.87 -6.71
CA GLY A 245 36.11 5.76 -6.54
C GLY A 245 35.94 7.11 -7.22
N ASP A 246 36.71 8.13 -6.76
CA ASP A 246 36.62 9.53 -7.21
C ASP A 246 37.88 9.99 -7.99
N ALA A 247 38.81 9.08 -8.28
CA ALA A 247 40.07 9.42 -8.95
C ALA A 247 39.85 9.73 -10.44
N TYR A 248 40.22 10.93 -10.88
CA TYR A 248 40.03 11.41 -12.26
C TYR A 248 40.77 10.58 -13.33
N ASN A 249 41.83 9.88 -12.96
CA ASN A 249 42.71 9.15 -13.87
C ASN A 249 42.58 7.62 -13.77
N VAL A 250 41.53 7.11 -13.18
CA VAL A 250 41.25 5.67 -13.00
C VAL A 250 39.96 5.28 -13.72
N ILE A 251 40.06 4.29 -14.61
CA ILE A 251 38.88 3.53 -15.10
C ILE A 251 38.54 2.48 -14.04
N PRO A 252 37.32 2.47 -13.48
CA PRO A 252 36.97 1.53 -12.41
C PRO A 252 36.85 0.09 -12.91
N GLN A 253 37.16 -0.87 -12.03
CA GLN A 253 36.98 -2.31 -12.29
C GLN A 253 35.52 -2.69 -12.37
N THR A 254 34.70 -2.07 -11.52
CA THR A 254 33.25 -2.35 -11.42
C THR A 254 32.43 -1.07 -11.37
N VAL A 255 31.17 -1.16 -11.82
CA VAL A 255 30.15 -0.12 -11.65
C VAL A 255 28.88 -0.78 -11.18
N ALA A 256 28.26 -0.23 -10.13
CA ALA A 256 26.95 -0.64 -9.63
C ALA A 256 25.85 0.34 -10.10
N LEU A 257 24.77 -0.21 -10.63
CA LEU A 257 23.53 0.53 -10.95
C LEU A 257 22.39 0.01 -10.11
N ARG A 258 21.45 0.89 -9.75
CA ARG A 258 20.19 0.52 -9.08
C ARG A 258 19.01 1.12 -9.80
N GLY A 259 17.89 0.43 -9.74
CA GLY A 259 16.68 0.92 -10.36
C GLY A 259 15.40 0.30 -9.83
N THR A 260 14.30 0.74 -10.42
CA THR A 260 12.97 0.27 -10.08
C THR A 260 12.12 0.07 -11.33
N VAL A 261 11.18 -0.87 -11.24
CA VAL A 261 10.19 -1.15 -12.28
C VAL A 261 8.79 -0.98 -11.67
N ARG A 262 7.86 -0.43 -12.47
CA ARG A 262 6.43 -0.36 -12.15
C ARG A 262 5.65 -0.89 -13.34
N THR A 263 4.65 -1.74 -13.09
CA THR A 263 3.76 -2.28 -14.13
C THR A 263 2.35 -2.43 -13.60
N LEU A 264 1.35 -2.38 -14.48
CA LEU A 264 -0.06 -2.60 -14.14
C LEU A 264 -0.58 -3.97 -14.59
N SER A 265 0.32 -4.83 -15.10
CA SER A 265 -0.03 -6.17 -15.60
C SER A 265 1.07 -7.17 -15.23
N PRO A 266 0.73 -8.33 -14.63
CA PRO A 266 1.72 -9.38 -14.38
C PRO A 266 2.45 -9.86 -15.64
N ALA A 267 1.76 -9.92 -16.79
CA ALA A 267 2.36 -10.31 -18.06
C ALA A 267 3.40 -9.27 -18.54
N VAL A 268 3.12 -7.98 -18.34
CA VAL A 268 4.10 -6.90 -18.64
C VAL A 268 5.27 -6.95 -17.66
N GLN A 269 5.04 -7.27 -16.38
CA GLN A 269 6.08 -7.46 -15.39
C GLN A 269 7.04 -8.59 -15.80
N ASP A 270 6.52 -9.76 -16.16
CA ASP A 270 7.30 -10.90 -16.65
C ASP A 270 8.12 -10.54 -17.89
N HIS A 271 7.48 -9.81 -18.84
CA HIS A 271 8.14 -9.38 -20.07
C HIS A 271 9.30 -8.40 -19.79
N VAL A 272 9.07 -7.39 -18.97
CA VAL A 272 10.09 -6.36 -18.64
C VAL A 272 11.26 -7.00 -17.91
N GLU A 273 11.02 -7.87 -16.93
CA GLU A 273 12.09 -8.58 -16.22
C GLU A 273 12.95 -9.40 -17.18
N ALA A 274 12.32 -10.25 -18.01
CA ALA A 274 13.05 -11.09 -18.96
C ALA A 274 13.86 -10.25 -19.96
N LYS A 275 13.28 -9.15 -20.46
CA LYS A 275 13.96 -8.26 -21.40
C LYS A 275 15.10 -7.48 -20.76
N LEU A 276 14.94 -7.03 -19.50
CA LEU A 276 15.99 -6.31 -18.78
C LEU A 276 17.20 -7.22 -18.52
N HIS A 277 16.98 -8.48 -18.14
CA HIS A 277 18.05 -9.49 -18.03
C HIS A 277 18.83 -9.63 -19.33
N ALA A 278 18.14 -9.89 -20.44
CA ALA A 278 18.77 -10.06 -21.73
C ALA A 278 19.54 -8.79 -22.19
N LEU A 279 18.93 -7.62 -21.99
CA LEU A 279 19.53 -6.35 -22.36
C LEU A 279 20.84 -6.10 -21.60
N VAL A 280 20.85 -6.28 -20.28
CA VAL A 280 22.01 -6.05 -19.42
C VAL A 280 23.16 -6.98 -19.84
N GLU A 281 22.90 -8.28 -19.96
CA GLU A 281 23.89 -9.27 -20.35
C GLU A 281 24.49 -8.97 -21.73
N HIS A 282 23.62 -8.80 -22.75
CA HIS A 282 24.09 -8.66 -24.13
C HIS A 282 24.77 -7.30 -24.38
N THR A 283 24.33 -6.22 -23.72
CA THR A 283 25.00 -4.92 -23.82
C THR A 283 26.40 -4.99 -23.23
N ALA A 284 26.58 -5.52 -22.03
CA ALA A 284 27.88 -5.67 -21.41
C ALA A 284 28.85 -6.52 -22.31
N ARG A 285 28.31 -7.64 -22.80
CA ARG A 285 29.05 -8.56 -23.67
C ARG A 285 29.54 -7.94 -24.98
N ALA A 286 28.71 -7.04 -25.58
CA ALA A 286 29.09 -6.31 -26.79
C ALA A 286 30.32 -5.42 -26.60
N PHE A 287 30.61 -4.99 -25.38
CA PHE A 287 31.78 -4.20 -25.01
C PHE A 287 32.91 -5.03 -24.35
N GLY A 288 32.78 -6.37 -24.32
CA GLY A 288 33.76 -7.26 -23.69
C GLY A 288 33.68 -7.29 -22.16
N ALA A 289 32.69 -6.66 -21.55
CA ALA A 289 32.42 -6.67 -20.13
C ALA A 289 31.48 -7.83 -19.73
N ARG A 290 31.33 -8.03 -18.42
CA ARG A 290 30.27 -8.85 -17.82
C ARG A 290 29.32 -7.96 -17.03
N ALA A 291 28.02 -8.24 -17.07
CA ALA A 291 27.09 -7.62 -16.15
C ALA A 291 26.14 -8.67 -15.58
N THR A 292 25.80 -8.49 -14.31
CA THR A 292 24.86 -9.34 -13.58
C THR A 292 23.70 -8.47 -13.11
N LEU A 293 22.47 -8.91 -13.38
CA LEU A 293 21.25 -8.30 -12.88
C LEU A 293 20.70 -9.16 -11.73
N SER A 294 20.47 -8.55 -10.57
CA SER A 294 19.66 -9.09 -9.48
C SER A 294 18.31 -8.39 -9.50
N TYR A 295 17.24 -9.12 -9.81
CA TYR A 295 15.88 -8.59 -9.90
C TYR A 295 15.04 -9.07 -8.71
N HIS A 296 14.35 -8.15 -8.05
CA HIS A 296 13.58 -8.42 -6.84
C HIS A 296 12.15 -7.95 -7.04
N ARG A 297 11.22 -8.89 -7.21
CA ARG A 297 9.77 -8.60 -7.18
C ARG A 297 9.40 -8.33 -5.75
N ASN A 298 8.87 -7.11 -5.48
CA ASN A 298 8.49 -6.71 -4.13
C ASN A 298 6.97 -6.77 -3.94
N TYR A 299 6.21 -5.84 -4.52
CA TYR A 299 4.75 -5.82 -4.41
C TYR A 299 4.10 -6.20 -5.74
N PRO A 300 3.16 -7.15 -5.76
CA PRO A 300 2.40 -7.45 -6.97
C PRO A 300 1.45 -6.31 -7.34
N VAL A 301 0.91 -6.35 -8.54
CA VAL A 301 -0.15 -5.43 -8.97
C VAL A 301 -1.35 -5.55 -8.03
N THR A 302 -1.86 -4.42 -7.54
CA THR A 302 -3.11 -4.37 -6.77
C THR A 302 -4.29 -4.47 -7.73
N ILE A 303 -4.94 -5.63 -7.78
CA ILE A 303 -6.00 -5.95 -8.74
C ILE A 303 -7.32 -6.14 -8.01
N ASN A 304 -8.24 -5.23 -8.22
CA ASN A 304 -9.60 -5.31 -7.71
C ASN A 304 -10.44 -6.34 -8.47
N ALA A 305 -11.07 -7.27 -7.77
CA ALA A 305 -12.03 -8.21 -8.35
C ALA A 305 -13.31 -7.47 -8.76
N ALA A 306 -13.82 -7.74 -9.96
CA ALA A 306 -14.91 -6.96 -10.56
C ALA A 306 -16.20 -6.95 -9.72
N ALA A 307 -16.60 -8.10 -9.16
CA ALA A 307 -17.79 -8.21 -8.33
C ALA A 307 -17.66 -7.42 -7.03
N GLN A 308 -16.52 -7.55 -6.33
CA GLN A 308 -16.24 -6.84 -5.08
C GLN A 308 -16.07 -5.34 -5.31
N THR A 309 -15.55 -4.93 -6.47
CA THR A 309 -15.48 -3.53 -6.88
C THR A 309 -16.86 -2.92 -7.05
N GLY A 310 -17.76 -3.62 -7.75
CA GLY A 310 -19.15 -3.20 -7.90
C GLY A 310 -19.83 -3.01 -6.54
N PHE A 311 -19.74 -4.04 -5.70
CA PHE A 311 -20.27 -4.02 -4.34
C PHE A 311 -19.69 -2.87 -3.49
N ALA A 312 -18.37 -2.71 -3.45
CA ALA A 312 -17.70 -1.64 -2.71
C ALA A 312 -18.11 -0.24 -3.19
N GLY A 313 -18.26 -0.07 -4.52
CA GLY A 313 -18.76 1.16 -5.12
C GLY A 313 -20.22 1.46 -4.74
N ASP A 314 -21.08 0.45 -4.66
CA ASP A 314 -22.48 0.61 -4.25
C ASP A 314 -22.59 0.96 -2.75
N VAL A 315 -21.74 0.38 -1.92
CA VAL A 315 -21.62 0.76 -0.50
C VAL A 315 -21.11 2.19 -0.35
N ALA A 316 -20.10 2.59 -1.11
CA ALA A 316 -19.62 3.97 -1.12
C ALA A 316 -20.70 4.96 -1.55
N ALA A 317 -21.56 4.59 -2.51
CA ALA A 317 -22.71 5.40 -2.94
C ALA A 317 -23.80 5.57 -1.86
N GLN A 318 -23.94 4.61 -0.94
CA GLN A 318 -24.83 4.77 0.22
C GLN A 318 -24.33 5.88 1.16
N VAL A 319 -23.01 6.13 1.22
CA VAL A 319 -22.40 7.16 2.07
C VAL A 319 -22.27 8.49 1.35
N ALA A 320 -21.79 8.49 0.11
CA ALA A 320 -21.46 9.70 -0.64
C ALA A 320 -22.54 10.16 -1.64
N GLY A 321 -23.54 9.33 -1.90
CA GLY A 321 -24.39 9.45 -3.10
C GLY A 321 -23.66 8.99 -4.36
N GLU A 322 -24.37 8.62 -5.42
CA GLU A 322 -23.77 8.12 -6.65
C GLU A 322 -22.80 9.14 -7.29
N ALA A 323 -23.13 10.42 -7.26
CA ALA A 323 -22.29 11.50 -7.76
C ALA A 323 -20.97 11.68 -6.95
N GLY A 324 -20.90 11.12 -5.75
CA GLY A 324 -19.71 11.13 -4.89
C GLY A 324 -18.78 9.93 -5.11
N VAL A 325 -19.09 9.03 -6.06
CA VAL A 325 -18.28 7.84 -6.32
C VAL A 325 -17.75 7.83 -7.76
N ARG A 326 -16.45 7.97 -7.91
CA ARG A 326 -15.77 7.83 -9.20
C ARG A 326 -15.42 6.36 -9.43
N ARG A 327 -16.21 5.68 -10.29
CA ARG A 327 -16.08 4.22 -10.52
C ARG A 327 -15.06 3.83 -11.61
N ASP A 328 -14.45 4.81 -12.27
CA ASP A 328 -13.49 4.68 -13.35
C ASP A 328 -12.16 5.39 -13.02
N ALA A 329 -11.75 5.37 -11.76
CA ALA A 329 -10.52 6.02 -11.32
C ALA A 329 -9.32 5.58 -12.18
N PRO A 330 -8.45 6.49 -12.63
CA PRO A 330 -7.23 6.09 -13.31
C PRO A 330 -6.35 5.28 -12.37
N PRO A 331 -5.62 4.25 -12.86
CA PRO A 331 -4.71 3.51 -12.03
C PRO A 331 -3.53 4.38 -11.61
N LEU A 332 -2.96 4.12 -10.44
CA LEU A 332 -1.78 4.81 -9.92
C LEU A 332 -0.52 3.93 -10.10
N LEU A 333 0.63 4.58 -10.29
CA LEU A 333 1.92 3.89 -10.36
C LEU A 333 2.61 3.76 -8.98
N GLY A 334 1.98 4.23 -7.91
CA GLY A 334 2.28 3.79 -6.54
C GLY A 334 1.99 2.29 -6.38
N ALA A 335 2.65 1.67 -5.43
CA ALA A 335 2.43 0.28 -5.09
C ALA A 335 1.77 0.16 -3.71
N GLU A 336 1.13 -0.97 -3.46
CA GLU A 336 0.36 -1.24 -2.24
C GLU A 336 0.44 -2.74 -1.92
N ASP A 337 0.88 -3.09 -0.72
CA ASP A 337 1.09 -4.48 -0.33
C ASP A 337 -0.20 -5.22 0.08
N PHE A 338 -1.34 -4.50 0.19
CA PHE A 338 -2.67 -5.11 0.24
C PHE A 338 -2.91 -6.04 -0.97
N SER A 339 -2.16 -5.87 -2.04
CA SER A 339 -2.12 -6.75 -3.22
C SER A 339 -1.89 -8.21 -2.86
N PHE A 340 -1.12 -8.53 -1.82
CA PHE A 340 -0.94 -9.90 -1.34
C PHE A 340 -2.23 -10.48 -0.76
N MET A 341 -3.02 -9.68 -0.05
CA MET A 341 -4.33 -10.09 0.46
C MET A 341 -5.33 -10.29 -0.68
N LEU A 342 -5.31 -9.42 -1.70
CA LEU A 342 -6.14 -9.58 -2.91
C LEU A 342 -5.76 -10.80 -3.75
N ASN A 343 -4.49 -11.21 -3.75
CA ASN A 343 -4.06 -12.45 -4.39
C ASN A 343 -4.52 -13.69 -3.62
N ALA A 344 -4.71 -13.59 -2.30
CA ALA A 344 -5.17 -14.68 -1.47
C ALA A 344 -6.70 -14.82 -1.44
N ARG A 345 -7.43 -13.71 -1.54
CA ARG A 345 -8.90 -13.66 -1.50
C ARG A 345 -9.45 -12.61 -2.46
N PRO A 346 -10.62 -12.83 -3.08
CA PRO A 346 -11.28 -11.79 -3.85
C PRO A 346 -11.59 -10.59 -2.94
N GLY A 347 -11.46 -9.38 -3.49
CA GLY A 347 -11.66 -8.17 -2.72
C GLY A 347 -11.56 -6.91 -3.57
N ALA A 348 -11.55 -5.77 -2.90
CA ALA A 348 -11.38 -4.47 -3.54
C ALA A 348 -10.64 -3.48 -2.65
N PHE A 349 -9.83 -2.65 -3.28
CA PHE A 349 -9.19 -1.48 -2.72
C PHE A 349 -9.88 -0.23 -3.23
N ILE A 350 -10.22 0.69 -2.33
CA ILE A 350 -10.96 1.93 -2.64
C ILE A 350 -10.21 3.13 -2.08
N PHE A 351 -10.29 4.27 -2.77
CA PHE A 351 -9.78 5.53 -2.25
C PHE A 351 -10.90 6.35 -1.62
N THR A 352 -10.61 7.00 -0.48
CA THR A 352 -11.48 8.02 0.15
C THR A 352 -10.82 9.39 0.06
N GLY A 353 -11.61 10.45 -0.17
CA GLY A 353 -11.11 11.79 -0.34
C GLY A 353 -10.52 12.37 0.95
N ASN A 354 -9.32 12.96 0.85
CA ASN A 354 -8.63 13.69 1.91
C ASN A 354 -8.67 15.23 1.68
N GLY A 355 -9.21 15.66 0.53
CA GLY A 355 -9.20 17.07 0.12
C GLY A 355 -7.83 17.54 -0.36
N ASP A 356 -7.62 18.86 -0.33
CA ASP A 356 -6.37 19.48 -0.76
C ASP A 356 -5.43 19.62 0.44
N THR A 357 -4.33 18.87 0.43
CA THR A 357 -3.22 18.94 1.39
C THR A 357 -1.92 18.71 0.64
N ALA A 358 -0.78 18.78 1.31
CA ALA A 358 0.49 18.37 0.72
C ALA A 358 0.45 16.89 0.30
N GLY A 359 1.24 16.51 -0.69
CA GLY A 359 1.30 15.14 -1.22
C GLY A 359 1.63 14.12 -0.14
N VAL A 360 1.20 12.86 -0.32
CA VAL A 360 1.70 11.75 0.51
C VAL A 360 3.24 11.71 0.42
N HIS A 361 3.91 11.30 1.50
CA HIS A 361 5.37 11.33 1.69
C HIS A 361 5.98 12.74 1.72
N HIS A 362 5.17 13.81 1.77
CA HIS A 362 5.68 15.17 1.91
C HIS A 362 5.76 15.57 3.40
N PRO A 363 6.83 16.24 3.86
CA PRO A 363 6.99 16.63 5.27
C PRO A 363 5.88 17.52 5.85
N ALA A 364 5.09 18.16 5.00
CA ALA A 364 3.94 19.00 5.39
C ALA A 364 2.58 18.29 5.15
N TYR A 365 2.57 16.97 4.93
CA TYR A 365 1.33 16.21 4.81
C TYR A 365 0.52 16.27 6.11
N ASP A 366 -0.82 16.33 6.01
CA ASP A 366 -1.74 16.14 7.13
C ASP A 366 -2.98 15.37 6.66
N PHE A 367 -3.41 14.40 7.47
CA PHE A 367 -4.65 13.69 7.24
C PHE A 367 -5.82 14.56 7.68
N ASN A 368 -6.84 14.67 6.84
CA ASN A 368 -8.02 15.49 7.14
C ASN A 368 -9.01 14.73 8.05
N ASP A 369 -9.12 15.14 9.31
CA ASP A 369 -10.01 14.52 10.29
C ASP A 369 -11.50 14.52 9.86
N ALA A 370 -11.91 15.40 8.93
CA ALA A 370 -13.27 15.36 8.38
C ALA A 370 -13.55 14.12 7.51
N ALA A 371 -12.51 13.40 7.07
CA ALA A 371 -12.64 12.12 6.37
C ALA A 371 -13.00 10.96 7.31
N ILE A 372 -12.71 11.07 8.61
CA ILE A 372 -12.90 10.01 9.60
C ILE A 372 -14.34 9.47 9.61
N PRO A 373 -15.40 10.27 9.80
CA PRO A 373 -16.78 9.76 9.85
C PRO A 373 -17.22 9.17 8.51
N VAL A 374 -16.62 9.59 7.40
CA VAL A 374 -16.90 9.07 6.06
C VAL A 374 -16.36 7.64 5.93
N GLY A 375 -15.09 7.44 6.24
CA GLY A 375 -14.45 6.13 6.19
C GLY A 375 -15.04 5.14 7.19
N MET A 376 -15.33 5.58 8.42
CA MET A 376 -16.05 4.77 9.42
C MET A 376 -17.40 4.32 8.92
N SER A 377 -18.18 5.22 8.30
CA SER A 377 -19.52 4.91 7.76
C SER A 377 -19.42 3.94 6.59
N TYR A 378 -18.42 4.08 5.74
CA TYR A 378 -18.14 3.14 4.66
C TYR A 378 -17.87 1.72 5.21
N TRP A 379 -16.97 1.57 6.17
CA TRP A 379 -16.68 0.28 6.80
C TRP A 379 -17.89 -0.36 7.48
N ALA A 380 -18.66 0.42 8.23
CA ALA A 380 -19.89 -0.06 8.87
C ALA A 380 -20.93 -0.54 7.84
N ARG A 381 -21.18 0.26 6.80
CA ARG A 381 -22.12 -0.09 5.73
C ARG A 381 -21.64 -1.28 4.90
N LEU A 382 -20.34 -1.42 4.68
CA LEU A 382 -19.78 -2.57 3.97
C LEU A 382 -20.15 -3.87 4.68
N VAL A 383 -19.97 -3.94 5.99
CA VAL A 383 -20.32 -5.12 6.81
C VAL A 383 -21.81 -5.35 6.83
N GLU A 384 -22.62 -4.33 7.16
CA GLU A 384 -24.08 -4.44 7.29
C GLU A 384 -24.76 -4.77 5.94
N THR A 385 -24.23 -4.27 4.82
CA THR A 385 -24.77 -4.54 3.48
C THR A 385 -24.36 -5.93 2.97
N ALA A 386 -23.15 -6.35 3.25
CA ALA A 386 -22.66 -7.67 2.82
C ALA A 386 -23.31 -8.81 3.63
N MET A 387 -23.63 -8.55 4.89
CA MET A 387 -24.12 -9.54 5.86
C MET A 387 -25.38 -9.02 6.57
N PRO A 388 -26.50 -8.79 5.84
CA PRO A 388 -27.70 -8.19 6.45
C PRO A 388 -28.31 -9.10 7.53
N ALA A 389 -28.60 -8.55 8.71
CA ALA A 389 -29.32 -9.28 9.76
C ALA A 389 -30.76 -9.64 9.30
N ALA A 390 -31.24 -10.82 9.67
CA ALA A 390 -32.53 -11.34 9.22
C ALA A 390 -33.74 -10.42 9.49
N ASN A 391 -33.65 -9.51 10.46
CA ASN A 391 -34.69 -8.55 10.82
C ASN A 391 -34.52 -7.16 10.15
N GLY A 392 -33.53 -6.97 9.30
CA GLY A 392 -33.29 -5.71 8.57
C GLY A 392 -34.19 -5.45 7.37
N ALA A 393 -35.10 -6.35 7.05
CA ALA A 393 -36.01 -6.21 5.90
C ALA A 393 -37.30 -5.39 6.23
N LYS A 394 -37.36 -4.73 7.40
CA LYS A 394 -38.48 -3.83 7.76
C LYS A 394 -37.94 -2.61 8.54
N ALA A 395 -37.47 -1.61 7.84
CA ALA A 395 -37.53 -0.23 8.30
C ALA A 395 -37.56 0.70 7.08
#